data_5af60370b5cb010ba12e2b236fc2475d
#
_entry.id   5af60370b5cb010ba12e2b236fc2475d
#
_cell.length_a   1.000
_cell.length_b   1.000
_cell.length_c   1.000
_cell.angle_alpha   90.00
_cell.angle_beta   90.00
_cell.angle_gamma   90.00
#
_symmetry.space_group_name_H-M   'P 1'
#
loop_
_entity.id
_entity.type
_entity.pdbx_description
1 polymer ?
#
loop_
_entity_poly.entity_id
_entity_poly.type
_entity_poly.pdbx_seq_one_letter_code
_entity_poly.pdbx_strand_id
1 'polypeptide(L)'
;MEFYKGVLYESTGQYGESKLRALDYKNDAILNNVNLSKSYFGEGLTVLNDKIYQLTWKEGRGLIYDVNTFETLGSFNYGQSKEGWGLCNDGRQLYKTDGSENIWILNAETLEEERFVQAYTNKGRLTNLNELEWVEGKIYANRYQKNGVAIINPINGAIEAVLDFKDLKNKVTNHPGLDVLNGMAYNPDTKTLFVTGKRWDKLFEVRIIPAN
;
A
#
# COMPACT_ATOMS: atom_id res chain seq x y z
N MET A 1 2.09 2.77 1.70
CA MET A 1 3.39 3.24 2.31
C MET A 1 4.39 2.12 2.22
N GLU A 2 5.71 2.41 2.17
CA GLU A 2 6.75 1.37 2.13
C GLU A 2 8.06 1.90 2.72
N PHE A 3 8.81 1.04 3.42
CA PHE A 3 10.18 1.31 3.80
C PHE A 3 11.15 0.90 2.71
N TYR A 4 12.02 1.81 2.31
CA TYR A 4 13.11 1.53 1.39
C TYR A 4 14.41 2.20 1.87
N LYS A 5 15.47 1.40 2.09
CA LYS A 5 16.77 1.89 2.59
C LYS A 5 16.67 2.79 3.82
N GLY A 6 15.78 2.43 4.77
CA GLY A 6 15.58 3.15 6.04
C GLY A 6 14.71 4.41 5.96
N VAL A 7 14.21 4.77 4.78
CA VAL A 7 13.29 5.89 4.56
C VAL A 7 11.87 5.36 4.39
N LEU A 8 10.89 6.05 4.97
CA LEU A 8 9.46 5.74 4.78
C LEU A 8 8.91 6.56 3.62
N TYR A 9 8.41 5.89 2.59
CA TYR A 9 7.72 6.50 1.46
C TYR A 9 6.21 6.44 1.66
N GLU A 10 5.54 7.54 1.37
CA GLU A 10 4.09 7.69 1.55
C GLU A 10 3.44 8.26 0.29
N SER A 11 2.34 7.65 -0.12
CA SER A 11 1.40 8.21 -1.09
C SER A 11 0.15 8.69 -0.37
N THR A 12 -0.26 9.93 -0.63
CA THR A 12 -1.52 10.47 -0.11
C THR A 12 -2.52 10.67 -1.23
N GLY A 13 -3.80 10.38 -0.95
CA GLY A 13 -4.91 10.59 -1.88
C GLY A 13 -5.67 11.87 -1.58
N GLN A 14 -6.24 12.45 -2.56
CA GLN A 14 -7.27 13.48 -2.66
C GLN A 14 -7.03 14.31 -3.92
N TYR A 15 -8.05 14.52 -4.75
CA TYR A 15 -7.90 15.36 -5.95
C TYR A 15 -7.44 16.76 -5.59
N GLY A 16 -6.38 17.22 -6.23
CA GLY A 16 -5.75 18.51 -6.00
C GLY A 16 -4.82 18.59 -4.78
N GLU A 17 -4.76 17.54 -3.94
CA GLU A 17 -3.95 17.51 -2.72
C GLU A 17 -3.03 16.28 -2.62
N SER A 18 -3.16 15.32 -3.56
CA SER A 18 -2.37 14.08 -3.59
C SER A 18 -0.87 14.36 -3.67
N LYS A 19 -0.10 13.60 -2.90
CA LYS A 19 1.35 13.76 -2.79
C LYS A 19 2.06 12.41 -2.77
N LEU A 20 3.31 12.46 -3.20
CA LEU A 20 4.33 11.48 -2.91
C LEU A 20 5.31 12.10 -1.93
N ARG A 21 5.68 11.41 -0.85
CA ARG A 21 6.59 11.91 0.19
C ARG A 21 7.64 10.87 0.54
N ALA A 22 8.82 11.35 0.94
CA ALA A 22 9.81 10.60 1.72
C ALA A 22 9.88 11.19 3.12
N LEU A 23 9.82 10.37 4.13
CA LEU A 23 9.68 10.75 5.52
C LEU A 23 10.82 10.19 6.38
N ASP A 24 11.40 11.03 7.23
CA ASP A 24 12.11 10.58 8.42
C ASP A 24 11.08 10.40 9.54
N TYR A 25 10.57 9.18 9.66
CA TYR A 25 9.50 8.85 10.61
C TYR A 25 9.93 8.97 12.08
N LYS A 26 11.25 9.00 12.37
CA LYS A 26 11.78 9.13 13.73
C LYS A 26 11.76 10.57 14.22
N ASN A 27 11.99 11.51 13.30
CA ASN A 27 12.07 12.95 13.59
C ASN A 27 10.84 13.72 13.09
N ASP A 28 9.82 13.03 12.56
CA ASP A 28 8.61 13.62 11.96
C ASP A 28 8.93 14.69 10.91
N ALA A 29 9.93 14.38 10.05
CA ALA A 29 10.42 15.31 9.04
C ALA A 29 10.12 14.81 7.62
N ILE A 30 9.71 15.73 6.75
CA ILE A 30 9.57 15.48 5.31
C ILE A 30 10.94 15.68 4.67
N LEU A 31 11.52 14.59 4.14
CA LEU A 31 12.80 14.61 3.44
C LEU A 31 12.66 15.06 1.99
N ASN A 32 11.59 14.63 1.33
CA ASN A 32 11.26 15.04 -0.03
C ASN A 32 9.74 14.96 -0.26
N ASN A 33 9.23 15.71 -1.23
CA ASN A 33 7.81 15.75 -1.51
C ASN A 33 7.56 16.25 -2.94
N VAL A 34 6.62 15.60 -3.64
CA VAL A 34 6.08 16.07 -4.91
C VAL A 34 4.55 16.06 -4.88
N ASN A 35 3.93 17.12 -5.41
CA ASN A 35 2.48 17.18 -5.56
C ASN A 35 2.10 16.52 -6.89
N LEU A 36 1.09 15.66 -6.89
CA LEU A 36 0.52 15.12 -8.10
C LEU A 36 -0.27 16.18 -8.86
N SER A 37 -0.49 15.97 -10.16
CA SER A 37 -1.46 16.77 -10.91
C SER A 37 -2.82 16.77 -10.20
N LYS A 38 -3.54 17.90 -10.25
CA LYS A 38 -4.87 18.04 -9.63
C LYS A 38 -5.91 17.05 -10.17
N SER A 39 -5.65 16.48 -11.35
CA SER A 39 -6.49 15.45 -11.98
C SER A 39 -6.24 14.04 -11.45
N TYR A 40 -5.22 13.84 -10.60
CA TYR A 40 -4.87 12.53 -10.06
C TYR A 40 -5.25 12.39 -8.60
N PHE A 41 -5.81 11.25 -8.28
CA PHE A 41 -5.98 10.81 -6.91
C PHE A 41 -4.91 9.74 -6.62
N GLY A 42 -3.91 10.08 -5.79
CA GLY A 42 -2.81 9.16 -5.44
C GLY A 42 -3.30 7.99 -4.57
N GLU A 43 -2.84 6.82 -4.88
CA GLU A 43 -3.16 5.57 -4.19
C GLU A 43 -1.88 4.81 -3.81
N GLY A 44 -1.89 3.50 -3.69
CA GLY A 44 -0.77 2.68 -3.26
C GLY A 44 0.54 2.97 -3.99
N LEU A 45 1.65 2.82 -3.29
CA LEU A 45 2.99 2.93 -3.86
C LEU A 45 3.86 1.74 -3.48
N THR A 46 4.89 1.51 -4.28
CA THR A 46 5.98 0.59 -3.96
C THR A 46 7.31 1.09 -4.55
N VAL A 47 8.43 0.67 -3.95
CA VAL A 47 9.77 1.05 -4.42
C VAL A 47 10.52 -0.18 -4.85
N LEU A 48 10.93 -0.22 -6.12
CA LEU A 48 11.69 -1.33 -6.69
C LEU A 48 12.78 -0.81 -7.64
N ASN A 49 14.00 -1.29 -7.50
CA ASN A 49 15.14 -0.92 -8.36
C ASN A 49 15.36 0.59 -8.46
N ASP A 50 15.38 1.27 -7.30
CA ASP A 50 15.55 2.73 -7.16
C ASP A 50 14.49 3.57 -7.93
N LYS A 51 13.33 2.99 -8.20
CA LYS A 51 12.16 3.66 -8.76
C LYS A 51 10.96 3.54 -7.84
N ILE A 52 10.20 4.62 -7.71
CA ILE A 52 8.93 4.63 -7.00
C ILE A 52 7.82 4.45 -8.04
N TYR A 53 6.95 3.50 -7.81
CA TYR A 53 5.73 3.28 -8.58
C TYR A 53 4.55 3.70 -7.72
N GLN A 54 3.76 4.66 -8.17
CA GLN A 54 2.59 5.18 -7.47
C GLN A 54 1.34 5.02 -8.32
N LEU A 55 0.33 4.36 -7.77
CA LEU A 55 -0.95 4.20 -8.45
C LEU A 55 -1.78 5.49 -8.38
N THR A 56 -2.69 5.63 -9.34
CA THR A 56 -3.81 6.56 -9.28
C THR A 56 -5.12 5.79 -9.18
N TRP A 57 -6.16 6.37 -8.59
CA TRP A 57 -7.42 5.67 -8.31
C TRP A 57 -8.14 5.23 -9.59
N LYS A 58 -8.73 6.18 -10.32
CA LYS A 58 -9.62 5.93 -11.47
C LYS A 58 -9.04 6.35 -12.81
N GLU A 59 -7.84 6.91 -12.81
CA GLU A 59 -7.22 7.45 -14.02
C GLU A 59 -6.58 6.36 -14.91
N GLY A 60 -6.67 5.09 -14.47
CA GLY A 60 -6.25 3.93 -15.25
C GLY A 60 -4.73 3.85 -15.46
N ARG A 61 -3.94 4.53 -14.64
CA ARG A 61 -2.47 4.60 -14.76
C ARG A 61 -1.74 4.69 -13.44
N GLY A 62 -0.48 4.26 -13.45
CA GLY A 62 0.49 4.54 -12.41
C GLY A 62 1.58 5.49 -12.89
N LEU A 63 2.20 6.18 -11.95
CA LEU A 63 3.30 7.12 -12.15
C LEU A 63 4.62 6.50 -11.70
N ILE A 64 5.73 6.88 -12.35
CA ILE A 64 7.06 6.35 -12.06
C ILE A 64 7.97 7.52 -11.73
N TYR A 65 8.68 7.44 -10.60
CA TYR A 65 9.62 8.47 -10.18
C TYR A 65 10.99 7.87 -9.85
N ASP A 66 12.02 8.68 -9.98
CA ASP A 66 13.34 8.38 -9.41
C ASP A 66 13.26 8.49 -7.87
N VAL A 67 13.80 7.51 -7.16
CA VAL A 67 13.69 7.45 -5.69
C VAL A 67 14.47 8.54 -4.97
N ASN A 68 15.54 9.07 -5.57
CA ASN A 68 16.40 10.07 -4.96
C ASN A 68 15.94 11.49 -5.27
N THR A 69 15.60 11.75 -6.54
CA THR A 69 15.28 13.10 -7.03
C THR A 69 13.79 13.41 -7.02
N PHE A 70 12.93 12.39 -7.01
CA PHE A 70 11.47 12.48 -7.21
C PHE A 70 11.08 13.05 -8.58
N GLU A 71 12.02 13.09 -9.52
CA GLU A 71 11.71 13.41 -10.91
C GLU A 71 10.81 12.35 -11.52
N THR A 72 9.81 12.79 -12.29
CA THR A 72 8.94 11.88 -13.02
C THR A 72 9.70 11.21 -14.15
N LEU A 73 9.85 9.90 -14.12
CA LEU A 73 10.48 9.09 -15.16
C LEU A 73 9.50 8.65 -16.24
N GLY A 74 8.20 8.59 -15.92
CA GLY A 74 7.18 8.14 -16.85
C GLY A 74 5.88 7.73 -16.18
N SER A 75 5.10 6.95 -16.89
CA SER A 75 3.84 6.35 -16.40
C SER A 75 3.58 5.03 -17.10
N PHE A 76 2.72 4.20 -16.51
CA PHE A 76 2.23 2.95 -17.11
C PHE A 76 0.72 2.89 -17.03
N ASN A 77 0.09 2.22 -17.97
CA ASN A 77 -1.36 2.04 -18.00
C ASN A 77 -1.74 0.73 -17.30
N TYR A 78 -2.92 0.73 -16.66
CA TYR A 78 -3.49 -0.52 -16.16
C TYR A 78 -3.98 -1.37 -17.34
N GLY A 79 -3.98 -2.69 -17.16
CA GLY A 79 -4.44 -3.63 -18.16
C GLY A 79 -5.93 -3.93 -18.01
N GLN A 80 -6.24 -5.05 -17.35
CA GLN A 80 -7.63 -5.50 -17.13
C GLN A 80 -8.28 -4.84 -15.90
N SER A 81 -7.48 -4.51 -14.89
CA SER A 81 -7.96 -3.79 -13.70
C SER A 81 -8.40 -2.37 -14.08
N LYS A 82 -9.46 -1.86 -13.44
CA LYS A 82 -10.03 -0.55 -13.74
C LYS A 82 -9.54 0.56 -12.83
N GLU A 83 -9.18 0.20 -11.62
CA GLU A 83 -8.76 1.13 -10.57
C GLU A 83 -7.39 0.69 -10.02
N GLY A 84 -6.70 1.61 -9.36
CA GLY A 84 -5.50 1.33 -8.58
C GLY A 84 -5.77 1.62 -7.11
N TRP A 85 -5.53 0.64 -6.22
CA TRP A 85 -5.75 0.81 -4.79
C TRP A 85 -4.45 0.58 -4.00
N GLY A 86 -4.03 -0.65 -3.76
CA GLY A 86 -2.79 -0.98 -3.08
C GLY A 86 -1.71 -1.49 -4.03
N LEU A 87 -0.45 -1.33 -3.66
CA LEU A 87 0.69 -1.78 -4.43
C LEU A 87 1.82 -2.20 -3.49
N CYS A 88 2.40 -3.39 -3.72
CA CYS A 88 3.63 -3.84 -3.09
C CYS A 88 4.47 -4.65 -4.07
N ASN A 89 5.69 -5.05 -3.68
CA ASN A 89 6.57 -5.87 -4.50
C ASN A 89 7.29 -6.94 -3.67
N ASP A 90 7.75 -8.02 -4.31
CA ASP A 90 8.57 -9.08 -3.72
C ASP A 90 10.05 -9.02 -4.15
N GLY A 91 10.46 -7.92 -4.75
CA GLY A 91 11.77 -7.73 -5.36
C GLY A 91 11.88 -8.23 -6.80
N ARG A 92 10.85 -8.88 -7.37
CA ARG A 92 10.85 -9.46 -8.72
C ARG A 92 9.63 -9.05 -9.56
N GLN A 93 8.49 -8.90 -8.93
CA GLN A 93 7.22 -8.53 -9.55
C GLN A 93 6.43 -7.62 -8.60
N LEU A 94 5.44 -6.92 -9.14
CA LEU A 94 4.57 -6.06 -8.36
C LEU A 94 3.21 -6.74 -8.16
N TYR A 95 2.58 -6.43 -7.03
CA TYR A 95 1.24 -6.88 -6.67
C TYR A 95 0.33 -5.68 -6.50
N LYS A 96 -0.81 -5.67 -7.18
CA LYS A 96 -1.72 -4.53 -7.24
C LYS A 96 -3.14 -4.97 -6.90
N THR A 97 -3.85 -4.19 -6.11
CA THR A 97 -5.30 -4.33 -5.87
C THR A 97 -6.08 -3.27 -6.63
N ASP A 98 -7.37 -3.56 -6.86
CA ASP A 98 -8.34 -2.69 -7.54
C ASP A 98 -9.71 -2.65 -6.83
N GLY A 99 -9.75 -3.11 -5.56
CA GLY A 99 -10.98 -3.22 -4.76
C GLY A 99 -11.79 -4.50 -4.98
N SER A 100 -11.44 -5.31 -5.97
CA SER A 100 -12.03 -6.65 -6.15
C SER A 100 -11.39 -7.67 -5.21
N GLU A 101 -11.64 -8.95 -5.43
CA GLU A 101 -10.94 -10.06 -4.82
C GLU A 101 -9.60 -10.38 -5.49
N ASN A 102 -9.30 -9.75 -6.63
CA ASN A 102 -8.10 -10.01 -7.39
C ASN A 102 -6.90 -9.23 -6.82
N ILE A 103 -5.78 -9.90 -6.75
CA ILE A 103 -4.46 -9.31 -6.60
C ILE A 103 -3.75 -9.53 -7.92
N TRP A 104 -3.64 -8.47 -8.70
CA TRP A 104 -2.99 -8.46 -10.01
C TRP A 104 -1.48 -8.53 -9.84
N ILE A 105 -0.82 -9.34 -10.64
CA ILE A 105 0.62 -9.53 -10.64
C ILE A 105 1.16 -8.92 -11.92
N LEU A 106 2.03 -7.90 -11.72
CA LEU A 106 2.62 -7.15 -12.82
C LEU A 106 4.07 -7.55 -13.01
N ASN A 107 4.48 -7.63 -14.25
CA ASN A 107 5.89 -7.75 -14.62
C ASN A 107 6.64 -6.48 -14.19
N ALA A 108 7.78 -6.63 -13.52
CA ALA A 108 8.52 -5.47 -12.98
C ALA A 108 9.24 -4.64 -14.05
N GLU A 109 9.46 -5.17 -15.26
CA GLU A 109 10.11 -4.48 -16.37
C GLU A 109 9.10 -3.77 -17.28
N THR A 110 8.03 -4.51 -17.68
CA THR A 110 7.03 -3.99 -18.62
C THR A 110 5.86 -3.30 -17.92
N LEU A 111 5.64 -3.58 -16.62
CA LEU A 111 4.51 -3.13 -15.79
C LEU A 111 3.15 -3.60 -16.31
N GLU A 112 3.13 -4.60 -17.19
CA GLU A 112 1.93 -5.25 -17.68
C GLU A 112 1.34 -6.20 -16.65
N GLU A 113 0.02 -6.21 -16.51
CA GLU A 113 -0.72 -7.18 -15.70
C GLU A 113 -0.70 -8.55 -16.39
N GLU A 114 0.15 -9.48 -15.91
CA GLU A 114 0.32 -10.80 -16.52
C GLU A 114 -0.73 -11.80 -16.07
N ARG A 115 -1.09 -11.77 -14.79
CA ARG A 115 -2.01 -12.71 -14.14
C ARG A 115 -2.54 -12.12 -12.83
N PHE A 116 -3.41 -12.86 -12.17
CA PHE A 116 -3.88 -12.52 -10.82
C PHE A 116 -4.03 -13.77 -9.96
N VAL A 117 -4.04 -13.57 -8.64
CA VAL A 117 -4.54 -14.53 -7.66
C VAL A 117 -5.78 -13.97 -6.99
N GLN A 118 -6.72 -14.83 -6.59
CA GLN A 118 -7.93 -14.39 -5.91
C GLN A 118 -7.84 -14.66 -4.42
N ALA A 119 -8.02 -13.64 -3.60
CA ALA A 119 -8.03 -13.79 -2.17
C ALA A 119 -9.29 -14.49 -1.69
N TYR A 120 -9.15 -15.56 -0.90
CA TYR A 120 -10.28 -16.36 -0.44
C TYR A 120 -10.07 -16.96 0.96
N THR A 121 -11.18 -17.28 1.59
CA THR A 121 -11.30 -18.09 2.81
C THR A 121 -12.17 -19.32 2.53
N ASN A 122 -12.33 -20.19 3.51
CA ASN A 122 -13.31 -21.29 3.44
C ASN A 122 -14.78 -20.84 3.32
N LYS A 123 -15.05 -19.52 3.49
CA LYS A 123 -16.41 -18.93 3.35
C LYS A 123 -16.61 -18.24 1.99
N GLY A 124 -15.58 -18.14 1.15
CA GLY A 124 -15.63 -17.51 -0.15
C GLY A 124 -14.53 -16.48 -0.37
N ARG A 125 -14.66 -15.73 -1.47
CA ARG A 125 -13.70 -14.73 -1.89
C ARG A 125 -13.77 -13.49 -1.01
N LEU A 126 -12.62 -12.82 -0.80
CA LEU A 126 -12.52 -11.59 -0.06
C LEU A 126 -12.37 -10.41 -1.01
N THR A 127 -13.36 -9.54 -1.04
CA THR A 127 -13.37 -8.29 -1.83
C THR A 127 -12.96 -7.08 -1.00
N ASN A 128 -12.82 -5.94 -1.66
CA ASN A 128 -12.41 -4.67 -1.08
C ASN A 128 -11.00 -4.72 -0.47
N LEU A 129 -10.11 -5.48 -1.10
CA LEU A 129 -8.70 -5.43 -0.79
C LEU A 129 -8.15 -4.07 -1.19
N ASN A 130 -7.44 -3.42 -0.27
CA ASN A 130 -6.92 -2.07 -0.49
C ASN A 130 -5.39 -2.08 -0.35
N GLU A 131 -4.85 -1.32 0.57
CA GLU A 131 -3.41 -1.21 0.79
C GLU A 131 -2.73 -2.58 0.91
N LEU A 132 -1.59 -2.73 0.27
CA LEU A 132 -0.78 -3.94 0.26
C LEU A 132 0.60 -3.68 0.84
N GLU A 133 1.14 -4.70 1.51
CA GLU A 133 2.53 -4.73 1.95
C GLU A 133 3.10 -6.14 1.81
N TRP A 134 4.36 -6.23 1.36
CA TRP A 134 5.08 -7.49 1.31
C TRP A 134 5.85 -7.74 2.60
N VAL A 135 5.50 -8.80 3.32
CA VAL A 135 6.10 -9.14 4.61
C VAL A 135 6.56 -10.60 4.60
N GLU A 136 7.88 -10.81 4.57
CA GLU A 136 8.51 -12.14 4.74
C GLU A 136 7.85 -13.26 3.91
N GLY A 137 7.60 -13.00 2.62
CA GLY A 137 7.04 -13.99 1.69
C GLY A 137 5.51 -14.06 1.69
N LYS A 138 4.82 -13.11 2.32
CA LYS A 138 3.36 -13.01 2.34
C LYS A 138 2.90 -11.62 1.92
N ILE A 139 1.69 -11.54 1.37
CA ILE A 139 1.01 -10.29 1.10
C ILE A 139 0.11 -9.96 2.30
N TYR A 140 0.33 -8.79 2.88
CA TYR A 140 -0.56 -8.22 3.88
C TYR A 140 -1.49 -7.24 3.16
N ALA A 141 -2.79 -7.42 3.32
CA ALA A 141 -3.79 -6.59 2.64
C ALA A 141 -4.82 -6.08 3.64
N ASN A 142 -5.00 -4.77 3.77
CA ASN A 142 -6.12 -4.29 4.52
C ASN A 142 -7.41 -4.41 3.71
N ARG A 143 -8.52 -4.70 4.39
CA ARG A 143 -9.84 -4.67 3.79
C ARG A 143 -10.46 -3.29 4.01
N TYR A 144 -10.84 -2.60 2.93
CA TYR A 144 -11.42 -1.27 3.00
C TYR A 144 -12.64 -1.22 3.93
N GLN A 145 -12.70 -0.17 4.76
CA GLN A 145 -13.71 0.03 5.81
C GLN A 145 -13.75 -1.05 6.92
N LYS A 146 -12.69 -1.84 7.05
CA LYS A 146 -12.53 -2.80 8.14
C LYS A 146 -11.23 -2.53 8.88
N ASN A 147 -11.17 -2.94 10.15
CA ASN A 147 -9.99 -2.79 11.01
C ASN A 147 -9.07 -4.02 10.95
N GLY A 148 -9.23 -4.86 9.93
CA GLY A 148 -8.47 -6.09 9.76
C GLY A 148 -7.55 -6.04 8.57
N VAL A 149 -6.40 -6.72 8.72
CA VAL A 149 -5.43 -6.97 7.67
C VAL A 149 -5.33 -8.46 7.44
N ALA A 150 -5.61 -8.90 6.21
CA ALA A 150 -5.48 -10.29 5.81
C ALA A 150 -4.02 -10.61 5.47
N ILE A 151 -3.52 -11.76 5.95
CA ILE A 151 -2.24 -12.34 5.55
C ILE A 151 -2.54 -13.38 4.47
N ILE A 152 -2.05 -13.13 3.26
CA ILE A 152 -2.42 -13.84 2.04
C ILE A 152 -1.22 -14.56 1.47
N ASN A 153 -1.43 -15.82 1.09
CA ASN A 153 -0.44 -16.58 0.34
C ASN A 153 -0.36 -16.07 -1.11
N PRO A 154 0.80 -15.56 -1.56
CA PRO A 154 0.93 -14.94 -2.88
C PRO A 154 0.81 -15.94 -4.05
N ILE A 155 0.97 -17.25 -3.78
CA ILE A 155 0.96 -18.28 -4.82
C ILE A 155 -0.48 -18.66 -5.19
N ASN A 156 -1.37 -18.77 -4.20
CA ASN A 156 -2.72 -19.29 -4.39
C ASN A 156 -3.85 -18.39 -3.92
N GLY A 157 -3.54 -17.28 -3.23
CA GLY A 157 -4.53 -16.33 -2.71
C GLY A 157 -5.22 -16.76 -1.41
N ALA A 158 -4.85 -17.89 -0.81
CA ALA A 158 -5.44 -18.33 0.45
C ALA A 158 -5.13 -17.35 1.58
N ILE A 159 -6.16 -16.95 2.34
CA ILE A 159 -6.00 -16.16 3.56
C ILE A 159 -5.61 -17.11 4.69
N GLU A 160 -4.38 -16.95 5.19
CA GLU A 160 -3.80 -17.81 6.22
C GLU A 160 -4.07 -17.28 7.63
N ALA A 161 -4.16 -15.96 7.79
CA ALA A 161 -4.44 -15.32 9.08
C ALA A 161 -5.04 -13.91 8.88
N VAL A 162 -5.49 -13.32 9.97
CA VAL A 162 -5.99 -11.94 10.02
C VAL A 162 -5.44 -11.25 11.25
N LEU A 163 -4.87 -10.05 11.06
CA LEU A 163 -4.50 -9.14 12.13
C LEU A 163 -5.70 -8.25 12.45
N ASP A 164 -6.03 -8.08 13.72
CA ASP A 164 -7.13 -7.21 14.19
C ASP A 164 -6.57 -5.93 14.80
N PHE A 165 -6.85 -4.80 14.17
CA PHE A 165 -6.43 -3.46 14.60
C PHE A 165 -7.59 -2.58 15.09
N LYS A 166 -8.72 -3.18 15.50
CA LYS A 166 -9.95 -2.46 15.90
C LYS A 166 -9.71 -1.36 16.94
N ASP A 167 -8.75 -1.54 17.83
CA ASP A 167 -8.51 -0.62 18.94
C ASP A 167 -7.57 0.56 18.56
N LEU A 168 -6.88 0.52 17.42
CA LEU A 168 -5.93 1.57 17.05
C LEU A 168 -6.63 2.91 16.78
N LYS A 169 -7.80 2.90 16.14
CA LYS A 169 -8.56 4.11 15.86
C LYS A 169 -8.95 4.89 17.13
N ASN A 170 -9.08 4.20 18.26
CA ASN A 170 -9.40 4.84 19.55
C ASN A 170 -8.20 5.56 20.18
N LYS A 171 -6.99 5.37 19.63
CA LYS A 171 -5.73 5.94 20.13
C LYS A 171 -5.26 7.16 19.35
N VAL A 172 -6.00 7.57 18.32
CA VAL A 172 -5.73 8.77 17.53
C VAL A 172 -6.68 9.89 17.94
N THR A 173 -6.32 11.14 17.60
CA THR A 173 -7.17 12.30 17.89
C THR A 173 -8.48 12.19 17.10
N ASN A 174 -9.61 12.24 17.83
CA ASN A 174 -10.92 12.23 17.20
C ASN A 174 -11.26 13.61 16.60
N HIS A 175 -11.64 13.62 15.32
CA HIS A 175 -12.08 14.82 14.61
C HIS A 175 -13.06 14.46 13.48
N PRO A 176 -13.88 15.41 12.97
CA PRO A 176 -14.93 15.12 11.97
C PRO A 176 -14.45 14.47 10.68
N GLY A 177 -13.17 14.63 10.33
CA GLY A 177 -12.58 14.03 9.13
C GLY A 177 -11.89 12.69 9.38
N LEU A 178 -11.89 12.15 10.60
CA LEU A 178 -11.21 10.90 10.93
C LEU A 178 -11.83 9.72 10.18
N ASP A 179 -11.01 9.01 9.39
CA ASP A 179 -11.49 7.96 8.50
C ASP A 179 -10.90 6.58 8.88
N VAL A 180 -10.88 5.64 7.98
CA VAL A 180 -10.60 4.22 8.21
C VAL A 180 -9.12 3.89 8.30
N LEU A 181 -8.80 2.73 8.89
CA LEU A 181 -7.50 2.08 8.79
C LEU A 181 -7.10 1.96 7.32
N ASN A 182 -5.96 2.52 6.97
CA ASN A 182 -5.37 2.42 5.63
C ASN A 182 -3.94 2.96 5.65
N GLY A 183 -3.00 2.11 5.28
CA GLY A 183 -1.58 2.42 5.27
C GLY A 183 -0.80 1.46 6.16
N MET A 184 0.11 0.71 5.54
CA MET A 184 1.02 -0.22 6.20
C MET A 184 2.40 -0.11 5.56
N ALA A 185 3.44 -0.30 6.38
CA ALA A 185 4.80 -0.44 5.90
C ALA A 185 5.58 -1.39 6.82
N TYR A 186 6.23 -2.39 6.26
CA TYR A 186 7.07 -3.30 7.01
C TYR A 186 8.52 -2.80 7.04
N ASN A 187 9.07 -2.65 8.24
CA ASN A 187 10.48 -2.33 8.39
C ASN A 187 11.28 -3.63 8.56
N PRO A 188 12.07 -4.04 7.55
CA PRO A 188 12.83 -5.28 7.60
C PRO A 188 13.97 -5.24 8.63
N ASP A 189 14.49 -4.06 8.98
CA ASP A 189 15.60 -3.92 9.94
C ASP A 189 15.14 -4.20 11.37
N THR A 190 13.93 -3.74 11.73
CA THR A 190 13.35 -3.94 13.06
C THR A 190 12.39 -5.13 13.13
N LYS A 191 11.99 -5.67 11.97
CA LYS A 191 10.95 -6.71 11.81
C LYS A 191 9.63 -6.31 12.46
N THR A 192 9.27 -5.05 12.28
CA THR A 192 8.03 -4.47 12.80
C THR A 192 7.17 -3.94 11.66
N LEU A 193 5.86 -3.93 11.87
CA LEU A 193 4.90 -3.36 10.94
C LEU A 193 4.47 -1.99 11.45
N PHE A 194 4.53 -1.00 10.57
CA PHE A 194 3.98 0.33 10.83
C PHE A 194 2.58 0.41 10.24
N VAL A 195 1.64 0.96 11.01
CA VAL A 195 0.22 1.00 10.65
C VAL A 195 -0.36 2.37 10.95
N THR A 196 -1.15 2.90 10.01
CA THR A 196 -1.88 4.15 10.17
C THR A 196 -3.27 4.07 9.54
N GLY A 197 -3.97 5.19 9.45
CA GLY A 197 -5.26 5.31 8.78
C GLY A 197 -5.42 6.65 8.08
N LYS A 198 -6.45 6.74 7.24
CA LYS A 198 -6.77 7.96 6.52
C LYS A 198 -7.07 9.09 7.50
N ARG A 199 -6.30 10.18 7.40
CA ARG A 199 -6.36 11.37 8.28
C ARG A 199 -6.10 11.08 9.75
N TRP A 200 -5.33 10.03 10.05
CA TRP A 200 -4.83 9.79 11.39
C TRP A 200 -3.61 10.67 11.67
N ASP A 201 -3.48 11.10 12.92
CA ASP A 201 -2.36 11.88 13.42
C ASP A 201 -1.25 11.03 14.03
N LYS A 202 -1.35 9.69 13.90
CA LYS A 202 -0.36 8.74 14.44
C LYS A 202 -0.03 7.63 13.47
N LEU A 203 1.23 7.28 13.48
CA LEU A 203 1.80 6.07 12.90
C LEU A 203 2.16 5.12 14.05
N PHE A 204 1.60 3.92 14.05
CA PHE A 204 1.83 2.92 15.09
C PHE A 204 2.86 1.91 14.64
N GLU A 205 3.92 1.73 15.41
CA GLU A 205 4.83 0.60 15.25
C GLU A 205 4.30 -0.59 16.06
N VAL A 206 4.06 -1.71 15.39
CA VAL A 206 3.49 -2.92 16.01
C VAL A 206 4.36 -4.14 15.72
N ARG A 207 4.45 -5.03 16.69
CA ARG A 207 5.06 -6.34 16.52
C ARG A 207 3.99 -7.40 16.41
N ILE A 208 4.09 -8.25 15.41
CA ILE A 208 3.15 -9.36 15.20
C ILE A 208 3.55 -10.49 16.14
N ILE A 209 2.64 -10.89 17.00
CA ILE A 209 2.80 -12.02 17.91
C ILE A 209 1.83 -13.12 17.46
N PRO A 210 2.31 -14.33 17.15
CA PRO A 210 1.41 -15.45 16.83
C PRO A 210 0.40 -15.68 17.95
N ALA A 211 -0.84 -15.94 17.58
CA ALA A 211 -1.84 -16.39 18.55
C ALA A 211 -1.46 -17.80 19.05
N ASN A 212 -1.50 -18.00 20.35
CA ASN A 212 -1.29 -19.31 20.98
C ASN A 212 -2.45 -20.24 20.68
#